data_cb653e2145eff0d09832980e9f0b6d5b
#
_entry.id   cb653e2145eff0d09832980e9f0b6d5b
#
_cell.length_a   1.000
_cell.length_b   1.000
_cell.length_c   1.000
_cell.angle_alpha   90.00
_cell.angle_beta   90.00
_cell.angle_gamma   90.00
#
_symmetry.space_group_name_H-M   'P 1'
#
loop_
_entity.id
_entity.type
_entity.pdbx_description
1 polymer ?
#
loop_
_entity_poly.entity_id
_entity_poly.type
_entity_poly.pdbx_seq_one_letter_code
_entity_poly.pdbx_strand_id
1 'polypeptide(L)'
;MLSQQRKTEMLTNNISNANTPGYKADTAAMRAFPEMLMQRMDSTTVPTDNRLSLPLHRSIGSLNTGVYMQETIPTFTQGDLQETGNATDIALITGTLPDEGGAILFTVEGDDGEERYTRNGNFTVNGNGFLTTNSGHYVLDGNGERIQLDSDEFTLGENGEILVNGAQESSLGIAYTGNAQDLVKEGDGLFSSETALTPAQAGTFTMVQGQLERSNVDASRSMTDMLSSYRAFEANQKVLQAYDRSMDKAANEIGRVNG
;
A
#
# COMPACT_ATOMS: atom_id res chain seq x y z
N MET A 1 -8.52 11.73 14.76
CA MET A 1 -7.73 10.81 15.60
C MET A 1 -7.48 9.48 14.88
N LEU A 2 -8.49 8.71 14.52
CA LEU A 2 -8.35 7.42 13.83
C LEU A 2 -7.50 7.50 12.54
N SER A 3 -7.62 8.57 11.76
CA SER A 3 -6.80 8.76 10.55
C SER A 3 -5.31 8.93 10.87
N GLN A 4 -4.98 9.63 11.97
CA GLN A 4 -3.58 9.76 12.39
C GLN A 4 -3.03 8.44 12.96
N GLN A 5 -3.84 7.69 13.68
CA GLN A 5 -3.47 6.36 14.15
C GLN A 5 -3.16 5.43 12.98
N ARG A 6 -4.06 5.31 12.00
CA ARG A 6 -3.84 4.48 10.81
C ARG A 6 -2.61 4.92 10.01
N LYS A 7 -2.39 6.25 9.91
CA LYS A 7 -1.16 6.76 9.27
C LYS A 7 0.08 6.33 10.03
N THR A 8 0.06 6.35 11.36
CA THR A 8 1.19 5.88 12.18
C THR A 8 1.42 4.38 12.00
N GLU A 9 0.37 3.56 11.95
CA GLU A 9 0.44 2.12 11.68
C GLU A 9 1.07 1.82 10.31
N MET A 10 0.63 2.51 9.25
CA MET A 10 1.21 2.40 7.91
C MET A 10 2.69 2.79 7.90
N LEU A 11 3.07 3.92 8.52
CA LEU A 11 4.46 4.36 8.57
C LEU A 11 5.33 3.40 9.40
N THR A 12 4.79 2.81 10.46
CA THR A 12 5.47 1.77 11.24
C THR A 12 5.72 0.54 10.39
N ASN A 13 4.74 0.12 9.57
CA ASN A 13 4.91 -0.99 8.64
C ASN A 13 6.00 -0.69 7.60
N ASN A 14 5.99 0.51 7.00
CA ASN A 14 7.04 0.94 6.08
C ASN A 14 8.43 0.89 6.72
N ILE A 15 8.59 1.42 7.94
CA ILE A 15 9.88 1.43 8.65
C ILE A 15 10.34 0.00 8.95
N SER A 16 9.44 -0.88 9.39
CA SER A 16 9.76 -2.29 9.68
C SER A 16 10.27 -3.03 8.43
N ASN A 17 9.78 -2.64 7.25
CA ASN A 17 10.15 -3.24 5.98
C ASN A 17 11.17 -2.41 5.17
N ALA A 18 11.83 -1.43 5.78
CA ALA A 18 12.82 -0.60 5.09
C ALA A 18 14.04 -1.40 4.58
N ASN A 19 14.31 -2.55 5.17
CA ASN A 19 15.41 -3.45 4.77
C ASN A 19 14.92 -4.73 4.07
N THR A 20 13.61 -4.88 3.85
CA THR A 20 13.04 -6.04 3.15
C THR A 20 13.23 -5.86 1.64
N PRO A 21 13.92 -6.78 0.93
CA PRO A 21 14.12 -6.68 -0.51
C PRO A 21 12.78 -6.64 -1.25
N GLY A 22 12.70 -5.81 -2.30
CA GLY A 22 11.52 -5.69 -3.14
C GLY A 22 10.30 -5.06 -2.48
N TYR A 23 10.37 -4.66 -1.19
CA TYR A 23 9.25 -4.03 -0.52
C TYR A 23 8.94 -2.66 -1.13
N LYS A 24 7.66 -2.41 -1.35
CA LYS A 24 7.14 -1.14 -1.86
C LYS A 24 6.44 -0.36 -0.75
N ALA A 25 6.87 0.88 -0.57
CA ALA A 25 6.35 1.79 0.44
C ALA A 25 4.86 2.07 0.22
N ASP A 26 4.09 1.96 1.28
CA ASP A 26 2.68 2.33 1.26
C ASP A 26 2.52 3.84 1.50
N THR A 27 1.63 4.45 0.75
CA THR A 27 1.22 5.84 0.93
C THR A 27 -0.26 5.91 1.31
N ALA A 28 -0.60 6.86 2.19
CA ALA A 28 -1.96 7.02 2.68
C ALA A 28 -2.76 8.00 1.81
N ALA A 29 -3.86 7.55 1.23
CA ALA A 29 -4.85 8.43 0.62
C ALA A 29 -5.83 8.93 1.69
N MET A 30 -5.80 10.24 1.98
CA MET A 30 -6.72 10.87 2.92
C MET A 30 -7.80 11.63 2.17
N ARG A 31 -9.06 11.44 2.58
CA ARG A 31 -10.20 12.20 2.07
C ARG A 31 -10.95 12.91 3.18
N ALA A 32 -11.48 14.08 2.85
CA ALA A 32 -12.45 14.75 3.72
C ALA A 32 -13.81 14.05 3.62
N PHE A 33 -14.55 14.00 4.73
CA PHE A 33 -15.95 13.60 4.66
C PHE A 33 -16.74 14.59 3.78
N PRO A 34 -17.82 14.11 3.14
CA PRO A 34 -18.72 15.01 2.41
C PRO A 34 -19.16 16.17 3.27
N GLU A 35 -19.13 17.37 2.71
CA GLU A 35 -19.58 18.57 3.42
C GLU A 35 -21.09 18.50 3.70
N MET A 36 -21.45 18.76 4.94
CA MET A 36 -22.83 18.86 5.35
C MET A 36 -23.31 20.31 5.23
N LEU A 37 -24.42 20.53 4.58
CA LEU A 37 -25.03 21.85 4.45
C LEU A 37 -25.70 22.24 5.78
N MET A 38 -25.16 23.26 6.44
CA MET A 38 -25.84 23.86 7.59
C MET A 38 -26.96 24.80 7.13
N GLN A 39 -28.17 24.48 7.54
CA GLN A 39 -29.34 25.33 7.32
C GLN A 39 -29.84 25.86 8.67
N ARG A 40 -30.06 27.16 8.72
CA ARG A 40 -30.79 27.77 9.84
C ARG A 40 -32.27 27.61 9.59
N MET A 41 -32.94 26.94 10.53
CA MET A 41 -34.40 26.94 10.58
C MET A 41 -34.85 28.20 11.30
N ASP A 42 -35.35 29.16 10.55
CA ASP A 42 -35.95 30.37 11.08
C ASP A 42 -37.42 30.40 10.66
N SER A 43 -38.26 31.11 11.41
CA SER A 43 -39.66 31.32 11.05
C SER A 43 -39.91 32.81 10.87
N THR A 44 -40.38 33.20 9.73
CA THR A 44 -40.82 34.57 9.48
C THR A 44 -42.35 34.63 9.58
N THR A 45 -42.81 35.47 10.49
CA THR A 45 -44.24 35.75 10.60
C THR A 45 -44.66 36.76 9.52
N VAL A 46 -45.55 36.36 8.63
CA VAL A 46 -46.12 37.26 7.67
C VAL A 46 -47.20 38.08 8.36
N PRO A 47 -47.21 39.41 8.22
CA PRO A 47 -48.24 40.28 8.83
C PRO A 47 -49.58 40.13 8.11
N THR A 48 -50.29 39.08 8.44
CA THR A 48 -51.65 38.80 8.05
C THR A 48 -52.51 38.73 9.32
N ASP A 49 -53.79 38.99 9.21
CA ASP A 49 -54.74 38.97 10.35
C ASP A 49 -54.68 37.66 11.17
N ASN A 50 -54.15 36.57 10.60
CA ASN A 50 -54.03 35.24 11.18
C ASN A 50 -52.59 34.79 11.47
N ARG A 51 -51.64 35.72 11.56
CA ARG A 51 -50.18 35.45 11.90
C ARG A 51 -49.67 34.13 11.32
N LEU A 52 -49.59 34.02 10.00
CA LEU A 52 -49.03 32.82 9.36
C LEU A 52 -47.50 32.78 9.53
N SER A 53 -46.98 31.75 10.22
CA SER A 53 -45.53 31.51 10.38
C SER A 53 -45.07 30.59 9.22
N LEU A 54 -44.20 31.11 8.36
CA LEU A 54 -43.60 30.36 7.29
C LEU A 54 -42.20 29.90 7.70
N PRO A 55 -41.86 28.59 7.60
CA PRO A 55 -40.50 28.11 7.83
C PRO A 55 -39.56 28.63 6.74
N LEU A 56 -38.55 29.36 7.15
CA LEU A 56 -37.52 29.87 6.24
C LEU A 56 -36.24 29.07 6.45
N HIS A 57 -35.87 28.31 5.43
CA HIS A 57 -34.60 27.59 5.41
C HIS A 57 -33.51 28.47 4.76
N ARG A 58 -32.63 29.04 5.56
CA ARG A 58 -31.49 29.80 5.05
C ARG A 58 -30.22 29.00 5.18
N SER A 59 -29.54 28.75 4.05
CA SER A 59 -28.21 28.15 4.07
C SER A 59 -27.20 29.09 4.76
N ILE A 60 -26.46 28.58 5.76
CA ILE A 60 -25.46 29.33 6.51
C ILE A 60 -24.07 29.03 5.97
N GLY A 61 -23.85 27.82 5.42
CA GLY A 61 -22.57 27.39 4.90
C GLY A 61 -22.41 25.87 4.92
N SER A 62 -21.23 25.40 4.55
CA SER A 62 -20.86 23.98 4.62
C SER A 62 -20.10 23.70 5.91
N LEU A 63 -20.36 22.55 6.53
CA LEU A 63 -19.65 22.03 7.68
C LEU A 63 -18.83 20.81 7.25
N ASN A 64 -17.51 20.89 7.40
CA ASN A 64 -16.64 19.74 7.21
C ASN A 64 -16.51 18.99 8.54
N THR A 65 -16.87 17.71 8.57
CA THR A 65 -16.93 16.87 9.77
C THR A 65 -15.61 16.14 10.07
N GLY A 66 -14.60 16.28 9.21
CA GLY A 66 -13.29 15.70 9.43
C GLY A 66 -12.70 15.01 8.19
N VAL A 67 -11.63 14.26 8.43
CA VAL A 67 -10.91 13.49 7.40
C VAL A 67 -10.82 12.03 7.81
N TYR A 68 -10.82 11.15 6.83
CA TYR A 68 -10.58 9.72 7.02
C TYR A 68 -9.51 9.22 6.04
N MET A 69 -8.84 8.15 6.41
CA MET A 69 -7.93 7.44 5.52
C MET A 69 -8.77 6.45 4.71
N GLN A 70 -8.77 6.62 3.41
CA GLN A 70 -9.56 5.81 2.49
C GLN A 70 -8.87 4.48 2.28
N GLU A 71 -7.63 4.51 1.81
CA GLU A 71 -6.86 3.33 1.45
C GLU A 71 -5.36 3.60 1.59
N THR A 72 -4.58 2.54 1.62
CA THR A 72 -3.13 2.55 1.47
C THR A 72 -2.79 2.06 0.07
N ILE A 73 -1.97 2.82 -0.63
CA ILE A 73 -1.58 2.54 -2.01
C ILE A 73 -0.08 2.26 -2.02
N PRO A 74 0.37 1.09 -2.50
CA PRO A 74 1.80 0.81 -2.67
C PRO A 74 2.37 1.65 -3.81
N THR A 75 3.58 2.18 -3.60
CA THR A 75 4.28 3.00 -4.59
C THR A 75 5.36 2.17 -5.29
N PHE A 76 5.18 1.88 -6.57
CA PHE A 76 6.08 1.00 -7.34
C PHE A 76 7.29 1.73 -7.96
N THR A 77 7.78 2.80 -7.34
CA THR A 77 9.05 3.38 -7.75
C THR A 77 10.19 2.38 -7.52
N GLN A 78 11.17 2.37 -8.45
CA GLN A 78 12.35 1.51 -8.35
C GLN A 78 13.17 1.88 -7.12
N GLY A 79 13.54 0.86 -6.31
CA GLY A 79 14.50 0.99 -5.23
C GLY A 79 15.95 0.88 -5.72
N ASP A 80 16.90 1.18 -4.85
CA ASP A 80 18.32 0.99 -5.15
C ASP A 80 18.64 -0.50 -5.33
N LEU A 81 19.58 -0.81 -6.21
CA LEU A 81 20.08 -2.16 -6.40
C LEU A 81 21.25 -2.42 -5.46
N GLN A 82 21.23 -3.57 -4.82
CA GLN A 82 22.29 -4.04 -3.94
C GLN A 82 22.88 -5.33 -4.48
N GLU A 83 24.18 -5.36 -4.68
CA GLU A 83 24.91 -6.56 -5.08
C GLU A 83 25.01 -7.53 -3.90
N THR A 84 24.62 -8.78 -4.11
CA THR A 84 24.67 -9.85 -3.10
C THR A 84 25.65 -10.95 -3.47
N GLY A 85 25.90 -11.13 -4.77
CA GLY A 85 26.77 -12.18 -5.30
C GLY A 85 26.16 -13.58 -5.29
N ASN A 86 24.92 -13.76 -4.84
CA ASN A 86 24.22 -15.05 -4.88
C ASN A 86 23.56 -15.22 -6.26
N ALA A 87 23.76 -16.36 -6.90
CA ALA A 87 23.21 -16.65 -8.22
C ALA A 87 21.67 -16.70 -8.22
N THR A 88 21.05 -17.02 -7.10
CA THR A 88 19.58 -17.10 -6.94
C THR A 88 18.91 -15.76 -6.66
N ASP A 89 19.69 -14.72 -6.34
CA ASP A 89 19.18 -13.37 -6.12
C ASP A 89 19.01 -12.66 -7.47
N ILE A 90 17.83 -12.16 -7.76
CA ILE A 90 17.48 -11.58 -9.05
C ILE A 90 16.81 -10.22 -8.86
N ALA A 91 17.41 -9.19 -9.40
CA ALA A 91 16.78 -7.87 -9.44
C ALA A 91 16.04 -7.66 -10.76
N LEU A 92 14.83 -7.13 -10.67
CA LEU A 92 14.01 -6.75 -11.80
C LEU A 92 14.09 -5.23 -11.98
N ILE A 93 14.70 -4.79 -13.07
CA ILE A 93 14.81 -3.38 -13.44
C ILE A 93 13.66 -3.03 -14.37
N THR A 94 12.90 -2.03 -13.98
CA THR A 94 11.79 -1.53 -14.79
C THR A 94 12.33 -0.62 -15.89
N GLY A 95 12.08 -0.98 -17.15
CA GLY A 95 12.39 -0.16 -18.32
C GLY A 95 11.30 0.86 -18.62
N THR A 96 11.11 1.16 -19.90
CA THR A 96 10.04 2.08 -20.32
C THR A 96 8.73 1.32 -20.39
N LEU A 97 7.81 1.64 -19.47
CA LEU A 97 6.46 1.08 -19.46
C LEU A 97 5.54 1.88 -20.39
N PRO A 98 4.52 1.24 -20.98
CA PRO A 98 3.51 1.92 -21.79
C PRO A 98 2.64 2.87 -20.95
N ASP A 99 2.40 2.53 -19.69
CA ASP A 99 1.54 3.28 -18.76
C ASP A 99 2.36 3.84 -17.58
N GLU A 100 2.16 5.13 -17.24
CA GLU A 100 2.87 5.79 -16.12
C GLU A 100 2.60 5.16 -14.74
N GLY A 101 1.44 4.50 -14.59
CA GLY A 101 1.03 3.80 -13.37
C GLY A 101 1.33 2.30 -13.37
N GLY A 102 2.01 1.80 -14.40
CA GLY A 102 2.28 0.37 -14.56
C GLY A 102 3.31 -0.16 -13.56
N ALA A 103 3.24 -1.47 -13.32
CA ALA A 103 4.22 -2.20 -12.54
C ALA A 103 4.55 -3.55 -13.15
N ILE A 104 5.76 -4.02 -12.91
CA ILE A 104 6.26 -5.33 -13.33
C ILE A 104 6.62 -6.12 -12.07
N LEU A 105 6.23 -7.38 -12.04
CA LEU A 105 6.33 -8.26 -10.88
C LEU A 105 6.72 -9.68 -11.30
N PHE A 106 7.39 -10.42 -10.44
CA PHE A 106 7.57 -11.86 -10.58
C PHE A 106 6.25 -12.57 -10.29
N THR A 107 5.99 -13.67 -11.00
CA THR A 107 4.84 -14.54 -10.77
C THR A 107 5.25 -15.69 -9.85
N VAL A 108 4.49 -15.89 -8.80
CA VAL A 108 4.69 -16.96 -7.81
C VAL A 108 3.38 -17.66 -7.51
N GLU A 109 3.44 -18.85 -6.96
CA GLU A 109 2.26 -19.61 -6.53
C GLU A 109 1.95 -19.28 -5.08
N GLY A 110 0.72 -18.85 -4.80
CA GLY A 110 0.21 -18.64 -3.45
C GLY A 110 -0.08 -19.94 -2.70
N ASP A 111 -0.39 -19.84 -1.42
CA ASP A 111 -0.73 -20.99 -0.56
C ASP A 111 -2.00 -21.73 -1.02
N ASP A 112 -2.87 -21.05 -1.73
CA ASP A 112 -4.11 -21.58 -2.32
C ASP A 112 -3.92 -22.21 -3.71
N GLY A 113 -2.70 -22.14 -4.26
CA GLY A 113 -2.38 -22.59 -5.61
C GLY A 113 -2.76 -21.60 -6.71
N GLU A 114 -3.17 -20.38 -6.36
CA GLU A 114 -3.43 -19.32 -7.32
C GLU A 114 -2.17 -18.49 -7.60
N GLU A 115 -2.15 -17.81 -8.75
CA GLU A 115 -1.06 -16.89 -9.08
C GLU A 115 -1.05 -15.68 -8.16
N ARG A 116 0.12 -15.39 -7.62
CA ARG A 116 0.43 -14.20 -6.85
C ARG A 116 1.65 -13.51 -7.46
N TYR A 117 1.84 -12.28 -7.10
CA TYR A 117 2.88 -11.45 -7.68
C TYR A 117 3.77 -10.89 -6.60
N THR A 118 5.06 -10.81 -6.86
CA THR A 118 6.02 -10.24 -5.91
C THR A 118 7.08 -9.41 -6.61
N ARG A 119 7.64 -8.43 -5.90
CA ARG A 119 8.82 -7.69 -6.35
C ARG A 119 10.10 -8.18 -5.66
N ASN A 120 9.94 -9.06 -4.68
CA ASN A 120 11.06 -9.65 -3.99
C ASN A 120 11.73 -10.72 -4.88
N GLY A 121 12.98 -10.48 -5.27
CA GLY A 121 13.78 -11.40 -6.07
C GLY A 121 14.77 -12.24 -5.25
N ASN A 122 14.60 -12.29 -3.94
CA ASN A 122 15.41 -13.18 -3.09
C ASN A 122 14.83 -14.59 -3.15
N PHE A 123 15.35 -15.38 -4.08
CA PHE A 123 14.94 -16.75 -4.33
C PHE A 123 15.93 -17.75 -3.76
N THR A 124 15.47 -18.96 -3.57
CA THR A 124 16.29 -20.11 -3.16
C THR A 124 15.79 -21.37 -3.84
N VAL A 125 16.69 -22.34 -4.06
CA VAL A 125 16.31 -23.65 -4.59
C VAL A 125 16.05 -24.58 -3.41
N ASN A 126 14.85 -25.15 -3.33
CA ASN A 126 14.47 -26.07 -2.27
C ASN A 126 15.11 -27.46 -2.46
N GLY A 127 14.97 -28.33 -1.44
CA GLY A 127 15.55 -29.69 -1.48
C GLY A 127 15.01 -30.61 -2.60
N ASN A 128 13.95 -30.20 -3.29
CA ASN A 128 13.36 -30.91 -4.44
C ASN A 128 13.76 -30.29 -5.78
N GLY A 129 14.64 -29.28 -5.78
CA GLY A 129 15.09 -28.61 -6.98
C GLY A 129 14.15 -27.51 -7.49
N PHE A 130 13.10 -27.12 -6.76
CA PHE A 130 12.23 -26.04 -7.20
C PHE A 130 12.73 -24.67 -6.70
N LEU A 131 12.63 -23.68 -7.59
CA LEU A 131 12.89 -22.29 -7.25
C LEU A 131 11.74 -21.74 -6.39
N THR A 132 12.06 -21.23 -5.19
CA THR A 132 11.08 -20.74 -4.23
C THR A 132 11.50 -19.39 -3.66
N THR A 133 10.55 -18.64 -3.16
CA THR A 133 10.81 -17.45 -2.33
C THR A 133 11.29 -17.89 -0.94
N ASN A 134 11.85 -16.96 -0.16
CA ASN A 134 12.19 -17.21 1.24
C ASN A 134 11.01 -17.63 2.12
N SER A 135 9.79 -17.25 1.72
CA SER A 135 8.53 -17.63 2.40
C SER A 135 8.04 -19.02 1.98
N GLY A 136 8.67 -19.66 0.99
CA GLY A 136 8.34 -21.01 0.53
C GLY A 136 7.40 -21.09 -0.67
N HIS A 137 6.98 -19.97 -1.24
CA HIS A 137 6.14 -19.93 -2.45
C HIS A 137 6.94 -20.29 -3.68
N TYR A 138 6.39 -21.13 -4.56
CA TYR A 138 7.06 -21.53 -5.79
C TYR A 138 7.07 -20.41 -6.81
N VAL A 139 8.22 -20.21 -7.46
CA VAL A 139 8.33 -19.27 -8.58
C VAL A 139 7.80 -19.95 -9.84
N LEU A 140 6.96 -19.23 -10.58
CA LEU A 140 6.33 -19.74 -11.80
C LEU A 140 7.07 -19.24 -13.04
N ASP A 141 7.01 -20.04 -14.08
CA ASP A 141 7.49 -19.67 -15.41
C ASP A 141 6.45 -18.83 -16.19
N GLY A 142 6.77 -18.45 -17.42
CA GLY A 142 5.86 -17.71 -18.30
C GLY A 142 4.58 -18.46 -18.70
N ASN A 143 4.48 -19.77 -18.42
CA ASN A 143 3.32 -20.61 -18.69
C ASN A 143 2.51 -20.94 -17.42
N GLY A 144 2.96 -20.46 -16.24
CA GLY A 144 2.34 -20.76 -14.95
C GLY A 144 2.79 -22.10 -14.35
N GLU A 145 3.87 -22.70 -14.86
CA GLU A 145 4.43 -23.93 -14.30
C GLU A 145 5.54 -23.62 -13.28
N ARG A 146 5.73 -24.51 -12.30
CA ARG A 146 6.79 -24.36 -11.30
C ARG A 146 8.16 -24.57 -11.92
N ILE A 147 9.09 -23.67 -11.67
CA ILE A 147 10.45 -23.75 -12.18
C ILE A 147 11.24 -24.79 -11.37
N GLN A 148 11.70 -25.83 -12.03
CA GLN A 148 12.57 -26.85 -11.46
C GLN A 148 13.97 -26.72 -12.03
N LEU A 149 14.98 -26.72 -11.16
CA LEU A 149 16.40 -26.58 -11.50
C LEU A 149 17.17 -27.74 -10.89
N ASP A 150 18.07 -28.32 -11.66
CA ASP A 150 18.94 -29.39 -11.16
C ASP A 150 20.03 -28.88 -10.21
N SER A 151 20.31 -27.58 -10.22
CA SER A 151 21.34 -26.92 -9.42
C SER A 151 20.95 -25.47 -9.09
N ASP A 152 21.51 -24.93 -8.01
CA ASP A 152 21.46 -23.50 -7.65
C ASP A 152 22.42 -22.65 -8.51
N GLU A 153 23.32 -23.29 -9.28
CA GLU A 153 24.19 -22.63 -10.24
C GLU A 153 23.52 -22.57 -11.64
N PHE A 154 22.87 -21.48 -11.93
CA PHE A 154 22.29 -21.18 -13.24
C PHE A 154 22.70 -19.78 -13.69
N THR A 155 22.62 -19.52 -14.99
CA THR A 155 22.83 -18.19 -15.57
C THR A 155 21.50 -17.62 -16.05
N LEU A 156 21.24 -16.36 -15.69
CA LEU A 156 20.02 -15.67 -16.08
C LEU A 156 20.30 -14.74 -17.26
N GLY A 157 19.48 -14.86 -18.31
CA GLY A 157 19.45 -13.91 -19.41
C GLY A 157 18.70 -12.62 -19.02
N GLU A 158 18.96 -11.53 -19.73
CA GLU A 158 18.34 -10.22 -19.48
C GLU A 158 16.80 -10.23 -19.59
N ASN A 159 16.24 -11.16 -20.36
CA ASN A 159 14.79 -11.32 -20.56
C ASN A 159 14.18 -12.39 -19.63
N GLY A 160 14.94 -12.90 -18.67
CA GLY A 160 14.44 -13.90 -17.71
C GLY A 160 14.64 -15.36 -18.16
N GLU A 161 15.40 -15.61 -19.19
CA GLU A 161 15.75 -16.95 -19.65
C GLU A 161 16.71 -17.59 -18.64
N ILE A 162 16.36 -18.76 -18.14
CA ILE A 162 17.20 -19.54 -17.22
C ILE A 162 18.01 -20.56 -18.03
N LEU A 163 19.33 -20.42 -17.97
CA LEU A 163 20.28 -21.29 -18.67
C LEU A 163 21.01 -22.15 -17.64
N VAL A 164 20.88 -23.45 -17.76
CA VAL A 164 21.65 -24.43 -16.99
C VAL A 164 22.60 -25.16 -17.95
N ASN A 165 23.88 -25.14 -17.64
CA ASN A 165 24.94 -25.70 -18.52
C ASN A 165 24.90 -25.17 -19.97
N GLY A 166 24.39 -23.93 -20.17
CA GLY A 166 24.30 -23.30 -21.50
C GLY A 166 23.08 -23.71 -22.34
N ALA A 167 22.20 -24.55 -21.81
CA ALA A 167 20.90 -24.86 -22.39
C ALA A 167 19.79 -24.07 -21.65
N GLN A 168 18.84 -23.52 -22.41
CA GLN A 168 17.66 -22.88 -21.81
C GLN A 168 16.72 -23.97 -21.30
N GLU A 169 16.47 -23.97 -19.97
CA GLU A 169 15.55 -24.91 -19.33
C GLU A 169 14.18 -24.31 -19.12
N SER A 170 14.14 -23.04 -18.70
CA SER A 170 12.89 -22.36 -18.38
C SER A 170 13.04 -20.85 -18.57
N SER A 171 12.00 -20.09 -18.30
CA SER A 171 12.01 -18.63 -18.25
C SER A 171 11.19 -18.14 -17.06
N LEU A 172 11.68 -17.14 -16.35
CA LEU A 172 10.93 -16.54 -15.24
C LEU A 172 9.62 -15.92 -15.71
N GLY A 173 8.55 -16.22 -15.00
CA GLY A 173 7.24 -15.61 -15.21
C GLY A 173 7.25 -14.17 -14.71
N ILE A 174 7.05 -13.24 -15.65
CA ILE A 174 7.00 -11.80 -15.36
C ILE A 174 5.64 -11.28 -15.77
N ALA A 175 4.94 -10.73 -14.80
CA ALA A 175 3.62 -10.14 -15.00
C ALA A 175 3.71 -8.61 -15.06
N TYR A 176 2.91 -8.02 -15.94
CA TYR A 176 2.73 -6.58 -16.10
C TYR A 176 1.29 -6.17 -15.76
N THR A 177 1.16 -5.09 -15.01
CA THR A 177 -0.09 -4.37 -14.82
C THR A 177 0.03 -2.93 -15.33
N GLY A 178 -0.98 -2.45 -16.03
CA GLY A 178 -1.03 -1.04 -16.46
C GLY A 178 -1.39 -0.09 -15.31
N ASN A 179 -1.97 -0.61 -14.23
CA ASN A 179 -2.32 0.17 -13.06
C ASN A 179 -1.94 -0.58 -11.77
N ALA A 180 -0.88 -0.13 -11.12
CA ALA A 180 -0.40 -0.73 -9.88
C ALA A 180 -1.35 -0.54 -8.68
N GLN A 181 -2.37 0.33 -8.79
CA GLN A 181 -3.36 0.55 -7.75
C GLN A 181 -4.38 -0.60 -7.64
N ASP A 182 -4.49 -1.43 -8.70
CA ASP A 182 -5.38 -2.58 -8.72
C ASP A 182 -4.78 -3.79 -7.98
N LEU A 183 -3.53 -3.67 -7.55
CA LEU A 183 -2.83 -4.69 -6.78
C LEU A 183 -3.17 -4.60 -5.29
N VAL A 184 -3.64 -5.69 -4.74
CA VAL A 184 -3.95 -5.83 -3.31
C VAL A 184 -2.81 -6.55 -2.62
N LYS A 185 -2.28 -5.96 -1.54
CA LYS A 185 -1.19 -6.54 -0.74
C LYS A 185 -1.75 -7.57 0.22
N GLU A 186 -1.27 -8.81 0.17
CA GLU A 186 -1.77 -9.92 1.01
C GLU A 186 -0.86 -10.24 2.21
N GLY A 187 0.38 -9.89 2.18
CA GLY A 187 1.39 -10.23 3.19
C GLY A 187 2.60 -10.86 2.52
N ASP A 188 3.68 -11.10 3.27
CA ASP A 188 4.95 -11.72 2.82
C ASP A 188 5.54 -11.12 1.52
N GLY A 189 5.17 -9.86 1.21
CA GLY A 189 5.58 -9.19 -0.02
C GLY A 189 4.82 -9.66 -1.27
N LEU A 190 3.71 -10.38 -1.08
CA LEU A 190 2.84 -10.84 -2.16
C LEU A 190 1.74 -9.82 -2.47
N PHE A 191 1.37 -9.80 -3.74
CA PHE A 191 0.26 -9.03 -4.27
C PHE A 191 -0.68 -9.94 -5.02
N SER A 192 -1.98 -9.74 -4.85
CA SER A 192 -3.04 -10.32 -5.67
C SER A 192 -3.65 -9.29 -6.60
N SER A 193 -4.30 -9.76 -7.63
CA SER A 193 -5.08 -8.93 -8.55
C SER A 193 -6.42 -9.61 -8.84
N GLU A 194 -7.51 -8.85 -8.91
CA GLU A 194 -8.82 -9.38 -9.29
C GLU A 194 -8.86 -9.90 -10.74
N THR A 195 -8.00 -9.35 -11.59
CA THR A 195 -7.83 -9.77 -12.98
C THR A 195 -6.44 -10.32 -13.18
N ALA A 196 -6.33 -11.46 -13.91
CA ALA A 196 -5.03 -12.00 -14.28
C ALA A 196 -4.19 -10.93 -15.00
N LEU A 197 -2.94 -10.77 -14.57
CA LEU A 197 -2.03 -9.82 -15.18
C LEU A 197 -1.56 -10.33 -16.55
N THR A 198 -1.15 -9.43 -17.39
CA THR A 198 -0.60 -9.80 -18.70
C THR A 198 0.90 -10.12 -18.60
N PRO A 199 1.43 -11.07 -19.37
CA PRO A 199 2.87 -11.27 -19.43
C PRO A 199 3.59 -9.98 -19.85
N ALA A 200 4.68 -9.63 -19.16
CA ALA A 200 5.47 -8.46 -19.51
C ALA A 200 6.15 -8.65 -20.89
N GLN A 201 6.14 -7.59 -21.69
CA GLN A 201 6.78 -7.63 -23.01
C GLN A 201 8.30 -7.50 -22.90
N ALA A 202 9.04 -8.21 -23.72
CA ALA A 202 10.49 -8.07 -23.82
C ALA A 202 10.87 -6.60 -24.14
N GLY A 203 11.86 -6.06 -23.42
CA GLY A 203 12.30 -4.68 -23.55
C GLY A 203 11.60 -3.69 -22.61
N THR A 204 10.52 -4.10 -21.90
CA THR A 204 9.92 -3.28 -20.83
C THR A 204 10.61 -3.49 -19.49
N PHE A 205 11.45 -4.50 -19.38
CA PHE A 205 12.23 -4.82 -18.18
C PHE A 205 13.60 -5.40 -18.56
N THR A 206 14.49 -5.41 -17.59
CA THR A 206 15.78 -6.10 -17.64
C THR A 206 16.01 -6.78 -16.31
N MET A 207 16.51 -8.00 -16.32
CA MET A 207 16.87 -8.73 -15.11
C MET A 207 18.38 -8.75 -14.90
N VAL A 208 18.77 -8.62 -13.64
CA VAL A 208 20.17 -8.70 -13.24
C VAL A 208 20.30 -9.73 -12.13
N GLN A 209 21.15 -10.74 -12.40
CA GLN A 209 21.48 -11.81 -11.46
C GLN A 209 22.51 -11.32 -10.42
N GLY A 210 22.47 -11.85 -9.20
CA GLY A 210 23.42 -11.51 -8.12
C GLY A 210 23.13 -10.16 -7.47
N GLN A 211 21.97 -9.59 -7.72
CA GLN A 211 21.54 -8.33 -7.14
C GLN A 211 20.12 -8.45 -6.60
N LEU A 212 19.79 -7.61 -5.61
CA LEU A 212 18.44 -7.46 -5.06
C LEU A 212 18.02 -6.01 -5.13
N GLU A 213 16.75 -5.79 -5.41
CA GLU A 213 16.14 -4.48 -5.26
C GLU A 213 15.88 -4.21 -3.77
N ARG A 214 16.39 -3.11 -3.25
CA ARG A 214 16.11 -2.67 -1.89
C ARG A 214 14.71 -2.08 -1.80
N SER A 215 14.17 -2.04 -0.59
CA SER A 215 12.97 -1.27 -0.29
C SER A 215 13.12 0.19 -0.75
N ASN A 216 12.07 0.76 -1.34
CA ASN A 216 12.02 2.18 -1.69
C ASN A 216 11.58 3.08 -0.52
N VAL A 217 11.56 2.54 0.70
CA VAL A 217 11.22 3.27 1.92
C VAL A 217 12.39 4.15 2.36
N ASP A 218 12.16 5.45 2.47
CA ASP A 218 13.03 6.35 3.22
C ASP A 218 12.69 6.26 4.72
N ALA A 219 13.50 5.51 5.46
CA ALA A 219 13.31 5.28 6.89
C ALA A 219 13.38 6.58 7.71
N SER A 220 14.26 7.52 7.35
CA SER A 220 14.43 8.79 8.07
C SER A 220 13.22 9.69 7.91
N ARG A 221 12.72 9.80 6.70
CA ARG A 221 11.51 10.55 6.39
C ARG A 221 10.29 9.89 7.04
N SER A 222 10.13 8.59 6.92
CA SER A 222 9.03 7.84 7.52
C SER A 222 9.00 7.98 9.04
N MET A 223 10.16 7.97 9.70
CA MET A 223 10.27 8.20 11.15
C MET A 223 9.86 9.62 11.55
N THR A 224 10.27 10.63 10.78
CA THR A 224 9.88 12.01 11.02
C THR A 224 8.38 12.21 10.85
N ASP A 225 7.80 11.64 9.80
CA ASP A 225 6.36 11.69 9.52
C ASP A 225 5.56 10.92 10.59
N MET A 226 6.09 9.79 11.08
CA MET A 226 5.49 9.03 12.18
C MET A 226 5.47 9.84 13.47
N LEU A 227 6.58 10.48 13.85
CA LEU A 227 6.64 11.34 15.03
C LEU A 227 5.68 12.54 14.93
N SER A 228 5.57 13.14 13.75
CA SER A 228 4.62 14.22 13.47
C SER A 228 3.17 13.75 13.64
N SER A 229 2.83 12.58 13.08
CA SER A 229 1.50 11.98 13.19
C SER A 229 1.15 11.60 14.63
N TYR A 230 2.13 11.08 15.38
CA TYR A 230 1.97 10.75 16.79
C TYR A 230 1.73 11.99 17.65
N ARG A 231 2.49 13.08 17.44
CA ARG A 231 2.27 14.35 18.13
C ARG A 231 0.89 14.94 17.82
N ALA A 232 0.44 14.85 16.55
CA ALA A 232 -0.89 15.29 16.17
C ALA A 232 -1.98 14.43 16.84
N PHE A 233 -1.77 13.12 16.98
CA PHE A 233 -2.66 12.24 17.72
C PHE A 233 -2.73 12.61 19.20
N GLU A 234 -1.59 12.82 19.88
CA GLU A 234 -1.55 13.25 21.28
C GLU A 234 -2.25 14.63 21.50
N ALA A 235 -2.00 15.59 20.60
CA ALA A 235 -2.65 16.90 20.68
C ALA A 235 -4.17 16.77 20.59
N ASN A 236 -4.66 15.97 19.65
CA ASN A 236 -6.09 15.70 19.51
C ASN A 236 -6.67 15.00 20.75
N GLN A 237 -5.92 14.07 21.36
CA GLN A 237 -6.34 13.41 22.60
C GLN A 237 -6.45 14.38 23.77
N LYS A 238 -5.48 15.30 23.91
CA LYS A 238 -5.53 16.35 24.96
C LYS A 238 -6.71 17.30 24.77
N VAL A 239 -7.05 17.62 23.52
CA VAL A 239 -8.23 18.43 23.21
C VAL A 239 -9.51 17.72 23.64
N LEU A 240 -9.67 16.43 23.34
CA LEU A 240 -10.84 15.65 23.79
C LEU A 240 -10.93 15.60 25.31
N GLN A 241 -9.82 15.35 26.00
CA GLN A 241 -9.80 15.36 27.47
C GLN A 241 -10.17 16.73 28.06
N ALA A 242 -9.76 17.83 27.37
CA ALA A 242 -10.15 19.17 27.79
C ALA A 242 -11.66 19.41 27.60
N TYR A 243 -12.24 18.92 26.51
CA TYR A 243 -13.69 18.96 26.29
C TYR A 243 -14.45 18.13 27.34
N ASP A 244 -14.01 16.90 27.62
CA ASP A 244 -14.63 16.04 28.63
C ASP A 244 -14.62 16.73 30.01
N ARG A 245 -13.50 17.31 30.45
CA ARG A 245 -13.42 18.08 31.71
C ARG A 245 -14.32 19.31 31.71
N SER A 246 -14.45 19.96 30.55
CA SER A 246 -15.34 21.13 30.43
C SER A 246 -16.80 20.73 30.53
N MET A 247 -17.19 19.60 29.93
CA MET A 247 -18.52 19.03 30.02
C MET A 247 -18.84 18.56 31.44
N ASP A 248 -17.89 17.88 32.11
CA ASP A 248 -18.03 17.46 33.50
C ASP A 248 -18.27 18.65 34.43
N LYS A 249 -17.51 19.75 34.26
CA LYS A 249 -17.74 20.98 35.02
C LYS A 249 -19.11 21.59 34.74
N ALA A 250 -19.48 21.70 33.45
CA ALA A 250 -20.78 22.21 33.06
C ALA A 250 -21.92 21.39 33.66
N ALA A 251 -21.86 20.07 33.63
CA ALA A 251 -22.87 19.18 34.19
C ALA A 251 -22.96 19.29 35.71
N ASN A 252 -21.81 19.35 36.41
CA ASN A 252 -21.77 19.38 37.87
C ASN A 252 -22.05 20.76 38.47
N GLU A 253 -21.65 21.86 37.81
CA GLU A 253 -21.87 23.23 38.30
C GLU A 253 -23.27 23.75 37.97
N ILE A 254 -23.78 23.47 36.75
CA ILE A 254 -25.15 23.87 36.36
C ILE A 254 -26.19 23.04 37.11
N GLY A 255 -25.93 21.75 37.35
CA GLY A 255 -26.81 20.88 38.14
C GLY A 255 -26.92 21.28 39.62
N ARG A 256 -25.95 22.02 40.19
CA ARG A 256 -25.94 22.49 41.58
C ARG A 256 -26.68 23.82 41.82
N VAL A 257 -26.95 24.58 40.77
CA VAL A 257 -27.63 25.89 40.90
C VAL A 257 -29.15 25.76 41.10
N ASN A 258 -29.72 24.57 40.87
CA ASN A 258 -31.16 24.28 41.02
C ASN A 258 -31.47 23.30 42.17
N GLY A 259 -30.61 23.20 43.19
CA GLY A 259 -30.83 22.40 44.38
C GLY A 259 -30.83 23.25 45.66
#